data_1a4ad7968c46e09ab56620d8add1a330
#
_entry.id   1a4ad7968c46e09ab56620d8add1a330
#
_cell.length_a   1.000
_cell.length_b   1.000
_cell.length_c   1.000
_cell.angle_alpha   90.00
_cell.angle_beta   90.00
_cell.angle_gamma   90.00
#
_symmetry.space_group_name_H-M   'P 1'
#
loop_
_entity.id
_entity.type
_entity.pdbx_description
1 polymer ?
#
loop_
_entity_poly.entity_id
_entity_poly.type
_entity_poly.pdbx_seq_one_letter_code
_entity_poly.pdbx_strand_id
1 'polypeptide(L)'
;MQIGQPSRTALGAAAYRAVHQTLEGGVIFADPFAMQILDDDARAGLPGTAGDPANRPMRLFIAARSRFSEDTMTACVARGVRQIVILGAGLDTFSLRNPHAEQGARVFEVNYPATQAWKRERLRQAGLDLPATLTFAPVDFERQSLLQGLAASGFRADQPAYFQWLGVVPYLTREAIVSTLDFIAGIAGSEVVFDYT
;
A
#
# COMPACT_ATOMS: atom_id res chain seq x y z
N MET A 1 -13.52 -12.73 5.84
CA MET A 1 -13.14 -11.42 6.43
C MET A 1 -14.26 -10.95 7.34
N GLN A 2 -13.97 -10.44 8.53
CA GLN A 2 -15.01 -9.78 9.33
C GLN A 2 -15.38 -8.46 8.62
N ILE A 3 -16.68 -8.26 8.41
CA ILE A 3 -17.19 -7.07 7.73
C ILE A 3 -16.82 -5.84 8.59
N GLY A 4 -16.13 -4.87 8.01
CA GLY A 4 -15.81 -3.60 8.67
C GLY A 4 -14.50 -3.53 9.47
N GLN A 5 -13.63 -4.55 9.40
CA GLN A 5 -12.30 -4.48 10.00
C GLN A 5 -11.20 -4.67 8.92
N PRO A 6 -9.99 -4.07 9.09
CA PRO A 6 -8.88 -4.34 8.20
C PRO A 6 -8.50 -5.81 8.27
N SER A 7 -7.88 -6.32 7.21
CA SER A 7 -7.30 -7.65 7.30
C SER A 7 -6.24 -7.67 8.41
N ARG A 8 -6.17 -8.77 9.18
CA ARG A 8 -5.14 -8.94 10.23
C ARG A 8 -3.73 -8.73 9.70
N THR A 9 -3.51 -9.07 8.43
CA THR A 9 -2.22 -8.91 7.75
C THR A 9 -1.90 -7.45 7.42
N ALA A 10 -2.89 -6.64 7.01
CA ALA A 10 -2.70 -5.21 6.81
C ALA A 10 -2.35 -4.51 8.13
N LEU A 11 -3.04 -4.89 9.22
CA LEU A 11 -2.75 -4.37 10.55
C LEU A 11 -1.34 -4.79 11.02
N GLY A 12 -0.97 -6.07 10.82
CA GLY A 12 0.37 -6.58 11.14
C GLY A 12 1.48 -5.84 10.39
N ALA A 13 1.34 -5.63 9.09
CA ALA A 13 2.33 -4.90 8.30
C ALA A 13 2.47 -3.43 8.76
N ALA A 14 1.35 -2.77 9.09
CA ALA A 14 1.38 -1.41 9.65
C ALA A 14 2.04 -1.38 11.04
N ALA A 15 1.76 -2.36 11.90
CA ALA A 15 2.39 -2.51 13.21
C ALA A 15 3.91 -2.68 13.10
N TYR A 16 4.39 -3.52 12.19
CA TYR A 16 5.83 -3.70 11.96
C TYR A 16 6.49 -2.41 11.46
N ARG A 17 5.87 -1.66 10.55
CA ARG A 17 6.40 -0.35 10.13
C ARG A 17 6.44 0.64 11.29
N ALA A 18 5.38 0.69 12.11
CA ALA A 18 5.31 1.58 13.27
C ALA A 18 6.42 1.29 14.28
N VAL A 19 6.60 0.01 14.64
CA VAL A 19 7.64 -0.39 15.61
C VAL A 19 9.05 -0.20 15.03
N HIS A 20 9.24 -0.35 13.73
CA HIS A 20 10.52 -0.04 13.07
C HIS A 20 10.93 1.42 13.29
N GLN A 21 9.98 2.37 13.35
CA GLN A 21 10.30 3.78 13.64
C GLN A 21 10.86 3.97 15.06
N THR A 22 10.40 3.18 16.04
CA THR A 22 10.78 3.33 17.45
C THR A 22 11.97 2.48 17.84
N LEU A 23 12.01 1.20 17.46
CA LEU A 23 13.08 0.28 17.90
C LEU A 23 14.33 0.35 17.02
N GLU A 24 14.18 0.58 15.73
CA GLU A 24 15.29 0.70 14.79
C GLU A 24 15.49 2.14 14.27
N GLY A 25 14.78 3.11 14.82
CA GLY A 25 14.91 4.53 14.47
C GLY A 25 14.52 4.85 13.01
N GLY A 26 13.74 3.97 12.34
CA GLY A 26 13.37 4.14 10.93
C GLY A 26 14.56 4.12 9.95
N VAL A 27 15.70 3.56 10.35
CA VAL A 27 16.98 3.66 9.60
C VAL A 27 16.91 3.04 8.20
N ILE A 28 16.10 2.00 8.01
CA ILE A 28 15.90 1.37 6.69
C ILE A 28 14.78 2.10 5.93
N PHE A 29 13.70 2.43 6.62
CA PHE A 29 12.50 2.99 6.02
C PHE A 29 11.81 3.96 6.98
N ALA A 30 11.81 5.23 6.65
CA ALA A 30 11.13 6.26 7.44
C ALA A 30 9.65 6.37 7.04
N ASP A 31 8.75 6.16 8.00
CA ASP A 31 7.30 6.30 7.83
C ASP A 31 6.71 7.11 9.00
N PRO A 32 6.59 8.44 8.88
CA PRO A 32 6.12 9.30 9.95
C PRO A 32 4.66 9.06 10.34
N PHE A 33 3.87 8.44 9.46
CA PHE A 33 2.45 8.15 9.68
C PHE A 33 2.19 6.74 10.20
N ALA A 34 3.21 5.87 10.24
CA ALA A 34 3.04 4.46 10.58
C ALA A 34 2.39 4.25 11.96
N MET A 35 2.73 5.07 12.95
CA MET A 35 2.12 5.01 14.28
C MET A 35 0.74 5.66 14.30
N GLN A 36 0.53 6.72 13.54
CA GLN A 36 -0.70 7.51 13.57
C GLN A 36 -1.87 6.78 12.93
N ILE A 37 -1.62 5.93 11.92
CA ILE A 37 -2.67 5.17 11.25
C ILE A 37 -3.23 4.02 12.12
N LEU A 38 -2.50 3.57 13.14
CA LEU A 38 -2.96 2.54 14.08
C LEU A 38 -3.95 3.15 15.06
N ASP A 39 -4.98 2.39 15.45
CA ASP A 39 -5.87 2.74 16.55
C ASP A 39 -5.22 2.45 17.91
N ASP A 40 -5.89 2.85 18.99
CA ASP A 40 -5.33 2.72 20.32
C ASP A 40 -5.18 1.25 20.75
N ASP A 41 -6.10 0.37 20.34
CA ASP A 41 -6.02 -1.06 20.62
C ASP A 41 -4.83 -1.70 19.90
N ALA A 42 -4.63 -1.37 18.62
CA ALA A 42 -3.47 -1.83 17.85
C ALA A 42 -2.16 -1.32 18.45
N ARG A 43 -2.10 -0.05 18.87
CA ARG A 43 -0.93 0.52 19.55
C ARG A 43 -0.63 -0.16 20.88
N ALA A 44 -1.64 -0.43 21.69
CA ALA A 44 -1.50 -1.12 22.96
C ALA A 44 -0.95 -2.55 22.80
N GLY A 45 -1.29 -3.21 21.69
CA GLY A 45 -0.82 -4.56 21.37
C GLY A 45 0.61 -4.64 20.82
N LEU A 46 1.24 -3.52 20.44
CA LEU A 46 2.55 -3.52 19.77
C LEU A 46 3.67 -4.20 20.58
N PRO A 47 3.81 -4.02 21.92
CA PRO A 47 4.90 -4.65 22.67
C PRO A 47 4.88 -6.18 22.61
N GLY A 48 3.70 -6.80 22.67
CA GLY A 48 3.52 -8.26 22.66
C GLY A 48 3.45 -8.87 21.24
N THR A 49 3.54 -8.04 20.19
CA THR A 49 3.44 -8.47 18.79
C THR A 49 4.62 -7.99 17.98
N ALA A 50 4.46 -6.93 17.22
CA ALA A 50 5.51 -6.37 16.37
C ALA A 50 6.74 -5.91 17.18
N GLY A 51 6.58 -5.53 18.44
CA GLY A 51 7.65 -5.14 19.36
C GLY A 51 8.48 -6.29 19.94
N ASP A 52 7.98 -7.52 19.89
CA ASP A 52 8.72 -8.69 20.37
C ASP A 52 10.08 -8.80 19.65
N PRO A 53 11.20 -8.99 20.38
CA PRO A 53 12.52 -9.20 19.78
C PRO A 53 12.56 -10.34 18.75
N ALA A 54 11.78 -11.41 18.96
CA ALA A 54 11.68 -12.54 18.02
C ALA A 54 11.13 -12.10 16.64
N ASN A 55 10.36 -11.03 16.58
CA ASN A 55 9.77 -10.49 15.35
C ASN A 55 10.67 -9.44 14.65
N ARG A 56 11.88 -9.21 15.15
CA ARG A 56 12.83 -8.28 14.52
C ARG A 56 13.11 -8.60 13.04
N PRO A 57 13.34 -9.87 12.63
CA PRO A 57 13.54 -10.19 11.22
C PRO A 57 12.36 -9.77 10.33
N MET A 58 11.13 -9.95 10.80
CA MET A 58 9.93 -9.55 10.06
C MET A 58 9.83 -8.02 9.99
N ARG A 59 10.15 -7.28 11.07
CA ARG A 59 10.19 -5.80 11.02
C ARG A 59 11.17 -5.30 9.97
N LEU A 60 12.38 -5.86 9.95
CA LEU A 60 13.42 -5.47 8.98
C LEU A 60 13.01 -5.84 7.56
N PHE A 61 12.40 -7.02 7.35
CA PHE A 61 11.87 -7.42 6.04
C PHE A 61 10.78 -6.44 5.55
N ILE A 62 9.81 -6.11 6.40
CA ILE A 62 8.75 -5.15 6.04
C ILE A 62 9.32 -3.77 5.72
N ALA A 63 10.30 -3.29 6.47
CA ALA A 63 10.98 -2.03 6.21
C ALA A 63 11.77 -2.08 4.88
N ALA A 64 12.54 -3.15 4.66
CA ALA A 64 13.38 -3.29 3.47
C ALA A 64 12.53 -3.39 2.19
N ARG A 65 11.44 -4.18 2.18
CA ARG A 65 10.56 -4.29 1.01
C ARG A 65 9.87 -2.95 0.68
N SER A 66 9.45 -2.20 1.72
CA SER A 66 8.85 -0.88 1.53
C SER A 66 9.85 0.10 0.94
N ARG A 67 11.07 0.12 1.47
CA ARG A 67 12.17 0.95 0.95
C ARG A 67 12.49 0.60 -0.50
N PHE A 68 12.67 -0.68 -0.81
CA PHE A 68 12.95 -1.15 -2.18
C PHE A 68 11.86 -0.71 -3.17
N SER A 69 10.59 -0.88 -2.77
CA SER A 69 9.46 -0.47 -3.61
C SER A 69 9.45 1.04 -3.87
N GLU A 70 9.70 1.87 -2.85
CA GLU A 70 9.68 3.32 -3.03
C GLU A 70 10.91 3.85 -3.76
N ASP A 71 12.07 3.23 -3.61
CA ASP A 71 13.25 3.56 -4.42
C ASP A 71 13.02 3.23 -5.91
N THR A 72 12.42 2.07 -6.20
CA THR A 72 12.04 1.69 -7.58
C THR A 72 10.99 2.65 -8.15
N MET A 73 9.98 2.99 -7.35
CA MET A 73 8.95 3.97 -7.71
C MET A 73 9.59 5.34 -8.06
N THR A 74 10.51 5.80 -7.24
CA THR A 74 11.26 7.06 -7.48
C THR A 74 11.99 7.02 -8.81
N ALA A 75 12.65 5.91 -9.13
CA ALA A 75 13.30 5.73 -10.42
C ALA A 75 12.30 5.74 -11.59
N CYS A 76 11.11 5.15 -11.43
CA CYS A 76 10.04 5.21 -12.43
C CYS A 76 9.55 6.63 -12.65
N VAL A 77 9.31 7.39 -11.58
CA VAL A 77 8.89 8.79 -11.67
C VAL A 77 9.95 9.65 -12.37
N ALA A 78 11.23 9.41 -12.10
CA ALA A 78 12.33 10.10 -12.80
C ALA A 78 12.35 9.81 -14.31
N ARG A 79 11.84 8.64 -14.75
CA ARG A 79 11.65 8.30 -16.17
C ARG A 79 10.34 8.82 -16.78
N GLY A 80 9.54 9.56 -16.02
CA GLY A 80 8.32 10.19 -16.53
C GLY A 80 7.02 9.48 -16.16
N VAL A 81 7.05 8.39 -15.38
CA VAL A 81 5.83 7.77 -14.84
C VAL A 81 5.12 8.75 -13.90
N ARG A 82 3.79 8.85 -14.05
CA ARG A 82 2.96 9.77 -13.24
C ARG A 82 1.78 9.10 -12.58
N GLN A 83 1.60 7.81 -12.78
CA GLN A 83 0.55 7.01 -12.17
C GLN A 83 1.19 5.95 -11.26
N ILE A 84 0.86 6.00 -9.99
CA ILE A 84 1.31 5.05 -8.96
C ILE A 84 0.07 4.30 -8.49
N VAL A 85 0.07 2.99 -8.62
CA VAL A 85 -1.04 2.12 -8.20
C VAL A 85 -0.58 1.25 -7.05
N ILE A 86 -1.26 1.34 -5.91
CA ILE A 86 -0.98 0.50 -4.73
C ILE A 86 -2.09 -0.55 -4.65
N LEU A 87 -1.74 -1.78 -5.04
CA LEU A 87 -2.68 -2.91 -5.05
C LEU A 87 -2.78 -3.52 -3.64
N GLY A 88 -4.00 -3.58 -3.12
CA GLY A 88 -4.24 -4.03 -1.76
C GLY A 88 -3.64 -3.09 -0.71
N ALA A 89 -3.80 -1.79 -0.89
CA ALA A 89 -3.13 -0.74 -0.10
C ALA A 89 -3.28 -0.89 1.43
N GLY A 90 -4.35 -1.54 1.92
CA GLY A 90 -4.54 -1.78 3.35
C GLY A 90 -4.33 -0.53 4.19
N LEU A 91 -3.34 -0.56 5.07
CA LEU A 91 -2.87 0.56 5.90
C LEU A 91 -1.56 1.17 5.39
N ASP A 92 -1.27 1.08 4.09
CA ASP A 92 -0.15 1.80 3.49
C ASP A 92 -0.31 3.31 3.66
N THR A 93 0.78 4.02 3.87
CA THR A 93 0.81 5.46 4.15
C THR A 93 1.54 6.27 3.10
N PHE A 94 1.99 5.65 2.01
CA PHE A 94 2.73 6.33 0.95
C PHE A 94 1.98 7.54 0.41
N SER A 95 0.69 7.40 0.16
CA SER A 95 -0.14 8.49 -0.38
C SER A 95 -0.14 9.75 0.46
N LEU A 96 0.02 9.63 1.79
CA LEU A 96 0.06 10.77 2.73
C LEU A 96 1.39 11.53 2.70
N ARG A 97 2.45 10.92 2.17
CA ARG A 97 3.80 11.47 2.15
C ARG A 97 4.43 11.44 0.76
N ASN A 98 3.61 11.29 -0.29
CA ASN A 98 4.07 11.19 -1.68
C ASN A 98 5.10 12.30 -2.02
N PRO A 99 6.39 12.01 -2.12
CA PRO A 99 7.42 13.01 -2.39
C PRO A 99 7.41 13.49 -3.85
N HIS A 100 6.59 12.85 -4.69
CA HIS A 100 6.49 13.13 -6.13
C HIS A 100 5.24 13.92 -6.49
N ALA A 101 4.50 14.43 -5.49
CA ALA A 101 3.26 15.17 -5.71
C ALA A 101 3.47 16.41 -6.60
N GLU A 102 4.52 17.18 -6.35
CA GLU A 102 4.87 18.36 -7.14
C GLU A 102 5.31 18.03 -8.57
N GLN A 103 5.73 16.81 -8.82
CA GLN A 103 6.05 16.29 -10.16
C GLN A 103 4.79 15.80 -10.91
N GLY A 104 3.62 15.93 -10.30
CA GLY A 104 2.34 15.51 -10.87
C GLY A 104 2.04 14.02 -10.71
N ALA A 105 2.77 13.28 -9.86
CA ALA A 105 2.49 11.88 -9.62
C ALA A 105 1.21 11.70 -8.80
N ARG A 106 0.26 10.95 -9.36
CA ARG A 106 -1.02 10.60 -8.74
C ARG A 106 -0.98 9.18 -8.17
N VAL A 107 -1.58 8.99 -7.01
CA VAL A 107 -1.63 7.70 -6.31
C VAL A 107 -3.05 7.14 -6.37
N PHE A 108 -3.18 5.92 -6.85
CA PHE A 108 -4.42 5.15 -6.87
C PHE A 108 -4.31 4.01 -5.84
N GLU A 109 -5.04 4.10 -4.76
CA GLU A 109 -5.11 3.03 -3.78
C GLU A 109 -6.25 2.07 -4.11
N VAL A 110 -5.89 0.85 -4.49
CA VAL A 110 -6.85 -0.22 -4.79
C VAL A 110 -7.07 -1.07 -3.55
N ASN A 111 -8.31 -1.19 -3.14
CA ASN A 111 -8.73 -2.03 -2.02
C ASN A 111 -10.15 -2.54 -2.20
N TYR A 112 -10.49 -3.60 -1.46
CA TYR A 112 -11.88 -3.99 -1.27
C TYR A 112 -12.66 -2.82 -0.63
N PRO A 113 -13.91 -2.53 -1.08
CA PRO A 113 -14.65 -1.33 -0.68
C PRO A 113 -14.77 -1.14 0.83
N ALA A 114 -15.05 -2.20 1.59
CA ALA A 114 -15.19 -2.11 3.05
C ALA A 114 -13.85 -1.79 3.75
N THR A 115 -12.72 -2.36 3.27
CA THR A 115 -11.38 -2.05 3.79
C THR A 115 -11.03 -0.59 3.52
N GLN A 116 -11.39 -0.09 2.34
CA GLN A 116 -11.14 1.30 1.97
C GLN A 116 -11.96 2.28 2.81
N ALA A 117 -13.24 1.99 3.03
CA ALA A 117 -14.11 2.80 3.89
C ALA A 117 -13.54 2.86 5.32
N TRP A 118 -13.09 1.72 5.86
CA TRP A 118 -12.45 1.66 7.16
C TRP A 118 -11.16 2.49 7.21
N LYS A 119 -10.28 2.40 6.22
CA LYS A 119 -9.06 3.22 6.14
C LYS A 119 -9.37 4.71 6.14
N ARG A 120 -10.35 5.14 5.33
CA ARG A 120 -10.76 6.55 5.28
C ARG A 120 -11.24 7.05 6.64
N GLU A 121 -12.02 6.26 7.35
CA GLU A 121 -12.48 6.60 8.69
C GLU A 121 -11.30 6.68 9.68
N ARG A 122 -10.34 5.77 9.61
CA ARG A 122 -9.12 5.82 10.42
C ARG A 122 -8.30 7.08 10.17
N LEU A 123 -8.11 7.46 8.91
CA LEU A 123 -7.40 8.70 8.55
C LEU A 123 -8.12 9.92 9.13
N ARG A 124 -9.44 9.97 9.02
CA ARG A 124 -10.26 11.04 9.60
C ARG A 124 -10.12 11.12 11.13
N GLN A 125 -10.20 9.98 11.83
CA GLN A 125 -10.03 9.91 13.29
C GLN A 125 -8.63 10.30 13.75
N ALA A 126 -7.62 9.98 12.95
CA ALA A 126 -6.23 10.36 13.21
C ALA A 126 -5.93 11.85 12.86
N GLY A 127 -6.91 12.60 12.35
CA GLY A 127 -6.71 13.98 11.92
C GLY A 127 -5.75 14.14 10.73
N LEU A 128 -5.68 13.11 9.87
CA LEU A 128 -4.79 13.08 8.71
C LEU A 128 -5.57 13.51 7.46
N ASP A 129 -5.16 14.63 6.87
CA ASP A 129 -5.75 15.15 5.65
C ASP A 129 -5.43 14.26 4.44
N LEU A 130 -6.40 14.13 3.53
CA LEU A 130 -6.24 13.38 2.30
C LEU A 130 -5.59 14.28 1.23
N PRO A 131 -4.40 13.92 0.72
CA PRO A 131 -3.76 14.69 -0.34
C PRO A 131 -4.60 14.70 -1.63
N ALA A 132 -4.57 15.81 -2.36
CA ALA A 132 -5.27 15.95 -3.65
C ALA A 132 -4.74 14.96 -4.72
N THR A 133 -3.54 14.43 -4.54
CA THR A 133 -2.93 13.42 -5.42
C THR A 133 -3.43 12.00 -5.15
N LEU A 134 -4.15 11.76 -4.04
CA LEU A 134 -4.70 10.45 -3.69
C LEU A 134 -6.07 10.26 -4.33
N THR A 135 -6.23 9.13 -5.00
CA THR A 135 -7.52 8.62 -5.47
C THR A 135 -7.75 7.24 -4.90
N PHE A 136 -8.86 7.06 -4.23
CA PHE A 136 -9.31 5.74 -3.79
C PHE A 136 -10.02 5.03 -4.94
N ALA A 137 -9.55 3.84 -5.30
CA ALA A 137 -10.12 2.98 -6.33
C ALA A 137 -10.70 1.71 -5.66
N PRO A 138 -11.97 1.73 -5.23
CA PRO A 138 -12.58 0.55 -4.63
C PRO A 138 -12.78 -0.51 -5.69
N VAL A 139 -12.24 -1.73 -5.47
CA VAL A 139 -12.36 -2.86 -6.38
C VAL A 139 -12.85 -4.08 -5.62
N ASP A 140 -14.00 -4.58 -6.03
CA ASP A 140 -14.51 -5.89 -5.65
C ASP A 140 -14.19 -6.88 -6.77
N PHE A 141 -13.12 -7.66 -6.60
CA PHE A 141 -12.66 -8.61 -7.61
C PHE A 141 -13.61 -9.77 -7.88
N GLU A 142 -14.67 -9.94 -7.06
CA GLU A 142 -15.75 -10.89 -7.37
C GLU A 142 -16.75 -10.33 -8.40
N ARG A 143 -16.77 -9.01 -8.61
CA ARG A 143 -17.77 -8.31 -9.42
C ARG A 143 -17.20 -7.51 -10.59
N GLN A 144 -15.93 -7.15 -10.52
CA GLN A 144 -15.29 -6.30 -11.52
C GLN A 144 -13.80 -6.62 -11.69
N SER A 145 -13.27 -6.34 -12.87
CA SER A 145 -11.84 -6.43 -13.13
C SER A 145 -11.09 -5.23 -12.54
N LEU A 146 -9.78 -5.41 -12.32
CA LEU A 146 -8.89 -4.32 -11.91
C LEU A 146 -8.94 -3.14 -12.88
N LEU A 147 -8.96 -3.42 -14.20
CA LEU A 147 -9.08 -2.40 -15.23
C LEU A 147 -10.36 -1.56 -15.06
N GLN A 148 -11.50 -2.21 -14.84
CA GLN A 148 -12.78 -1.51 -14.68
C GLN A 148 -12.76 -0.58 -13.45
N GLY A 149 -12.27 -1.06 -12.31
CA GLY A 149 -12.17 -0.26 -11.08
C GLY A 149 -11.21 0.91 -11.20
N LEU A 150 -10.05 0.70 -11.80
CA LEU A 150 -9.06 1.75 -12.04
C LEU A 150 -9.57 2.79 -13.05
N ALA A 151 -10.17 2.37 -14.16
CA ALA A 151 -10.71 3.29 -15.16
C ALA A 151 -11.82 4.18 -14.57
N ALA A 152 -12.72 3.61 -13.76
CA ALA A 152 -13.76 4.37 -13.04
C ALA A 152 -13.17 5.42 -12.09
N SER A 153 -11.92 5.23 -11.65
CA SER A 153 -11.18 6.14 -10.76
C SER A 153 -10.28 7.14 -11.51
N GLY A 154 -10.33 7.17 -12.84
CA GLY A 154 -9.57 8.10 -13.68
C GLY A 154 -8.13 7.66 -13.98
N PHE A 155 -7.82 6.39 -13.80
CA PHE A 155 -6.57 5.79 -14.28
C PHE A 155 -6.56 5.70 -15.80
N ARG A 156 -5.41 5.94 -16.39
CA ARG A 156 -5.16 5.95 -17.83
C ARG A 156 -4.33 4.73 -18.24
N ALA A 157 -4.95 3.70 -18.81
CA ALA A 157 -4.24 2.50 -19.27
C ALA A 157 -3.40 2.71 -20.54
N ASP A 158 -3.50 3.88 -21.18
CA ASP A 158 -2.67 4.32 -22.30
C ASP A 158 -1.39 5.04 -21.86
N GLN A 159 -1.15 5.16 -20.57
CA GLN A 159 0.03 5.78 -19.98
C GLN A 159 0.75 4.82 -19.02
N PRO A 160 2.11 4.88 -18.94
CA PRO A 160 2.86 4.02 -18.03
C PRO A 160 2.49 4.27 -16.56
N ALA A 161 2.53 3.20 -15.77
CA ALA A 161 2.27 3.25 -14.35
C ALA A 161 3.27 2.40 -13.56
N TYR A 162 3.49 2.78 -12.30
CA TYR A 162 4.19 1.96 -11.34
C TYR A 162 3.16 1.25 -10.45
N PHE A 163 3.32 -0.07 -10.29
CA PHE A 163 2.46 -0.88 -9.45
C PHE A 163 3.22 -1.38 -8.21
N GLN A 164 2.75 -1.01 -7.03
CA GLN A 164 3.18 -1.58 -5.76
C GLN A 164 2.19 -2.65 -5.33
N TRP A 165 2.66 -3.88 -5.10
CA TRP A 165 1.80 -5.02 -4.76
C TRP A 165 2.41 -5.84 -3.62
N LEU A 166 2.48 -5.24 -2.43
CA LEU A 166 3.19 -5.79 -1.28
C LEU A 166 2.25 -6.48 -0.28
N GLY A 167 2.59 -7.71 0.12
CA GLY A 167 1.88 -8.47 1.14
C GLY A 167 0.48 -8.93 0.73
N VAL A 168 0.24 -9.12 -0.55
CA VAL A 168 -1.06 -9.52 -1.11
C VAL A 168 -0.99 -10.85 -1.87
N VAL A 169 0.04 -11.02 -2.69
CA VAL A 169 0.22 -12.18 -3.58
C VAL A 169 0.06 -13.53 -2.86
N PRO A 170 0.58 -13.75 -1.64
CA PRO A 170 0.42 -15.03 -0.94
C PRO A 170 -1.02 -15.44 -0.63
N TYR A 171 -1.96 -14.52 -0.73
CA TYR A 171 -3.39 -14.75 -0.42
C TYR A 171 -4.26 -14.91 -1.66
N LEU A 172 -3.66 -14.83 -2.85
CA LEU A 172 -4.37 -14.88 -4.12
C LEU A 172 -4.26 -16.24 -4.80
N THR A 173 -5.25 -16.56 -5.62
CA THR A 173 -5.14 -17.70 -6.53
C THR A 173 -4.15 -17.40 -7.66
N ARG A 174 -3.59 -18.46 -8.24
CA ARG A 174 -2.70 -18.31 -9.40
C ARG A 174 -3.35 -17.54 -10.55
N GLU A 175 -4.61 -17.81 -10.80
CA GLU A 175 -5.40 -17.16 -11.86
C GLU A 175 -5.50 -15.65 -11.62
N ALA A 176 -5.74 -15.23 -10.36
CA ALA A 176 -5.80 -13.82 -9.99
C ALA A 176 -4.44 -13.14 -10.14
N ILE A 177 -3.36 -13.83 -9.79
CA ILE A 177 -2.00 -13.31 -9.95
C ILE A 177 -1.69 -13.12 -11.43
N VAL A 178 -1.90 -14.16 -12.25
CA VAL A 178 -1.62 -14.10 -13.70
C VAL A 178 -2.46 -13.01 -14.36
N SER A 179 -3.76 -12.95 -14.09
CA SER A 179 -4.65 -11.92 -14.66
C SER A 179 -4.20 -10.50 -14.30
N THR A 180 -3.70 -10.28 -13.08
CA THR A 180 -3.18 -8.98 -12.65
C THR A 180 -1.87 -8.65 -13.38
N LEU A 181 -0.95 -9.61 -13.50
CA LEU A 181 0.31 -9.42 -14.21
C LEU A 181 0.09 -9.19 -15.71
N ASP A 182 -0.84 -9.92 -16.33
CA ASP A 182 -1.20 -9.72 -17.75
C ASP A 182 -1.77 -8.32 -17.99
N PHE A 183 -2.62 -7.84 -17.08
CA PHE A 183 -3.12 -6.47 -17.14
C PHE A 183 -1.98 -5.44 -17.08
N ILE A 184 -1.04 -5.60 -16.14
CA ILE A 184 0.11 -4.69 -15.98
C ILE A 184 1.02 -4.76 -17.21
N ALA A 185 1.32 -5.96 -17.70
CA ALA A 185 2.16 -6.18 -18.89
C ALA A 185 1.56 -5.58 -20.17
N GLY A 186 0.23 -5.46 -20.23
CA GLY A 186 -0.48 -4.78 -21.32
C GLY A 186 -0.29 -3.26 -21.35
N ILE A 187 0.26 -2.65 -20.31
CA ILE A 187 0.48 -1.20 -20.21
C ILE A 187 1.96 -0.90 -20.47
N ALA A 188 2.26 -0.43 -21.67
CA ALA A 188 3.64 -0.20 -22.11
C ALA A 188 4.40 0.73 -21.16
N GLY A 189 5.63 0.34 -20.78
CA GLY A 189 6.51 1.12 -19.90
C GLY A 189 6.13 1.07 -18.42
N SER A 190 5.19 0.21 -18.04
CA SER A 190 4.82 0.00 -16.63
C SER A 190 5.76 -0.98 -15.94
N GLU A 191 5.89 -0.83 -14.63
CA GLU A 191 6.68 -1.70 -13.76
C GLU A 191 5.86 -2.11 -12.54
N VAL A 192 6.17 -3.29 -12.00
CA VAL A 192 5.55 -3.80 -10.77
C VAL A 192 6.61 -4.30 -9.80
N VAL A 193 6.43 -3.96 -8.53
CA VAL A 193 7.17 -4.57 -7.41
C VAL A 193 6.18 -5.34 -6.55
N PHE A 194 6.45 -6.62 -6.33
CA PHE A 194 5.66 -7.48 -5.46
C PHE A 194 6.54 -8.42 -4.65
N ASP A 195 6.03 -8.89 -3.54
CA ASP A 195 6.64 -9.93 -2.72
C ASP A 195 5.85 -11.23 -2.84
N TYR A 196 6.56 -12.36 -2.73
CA TYR A 196 5.98 -13.70 -2.71
C TYR A 196 6.75 -14.57 -1.71
N THR A 197 6.11 -15.59 -1.18
CA THR A 197 6.70 -16.60 -0.27
C THR A 197 6.31 -17.99 -0.74
#